data_cdeb3d32b0ff8f9c9c8ca7dbcdba1ab5
#
_entry.id   cdeb3d32b0ff8f9c9c8ca7dbcdba1ab5
#
_cell.length_a   1.000
_cell.length_b   1.000
_cell.length_c   1.000
_cell.angle_alpha   90.00
_cell.angle_beta   90.00
_cell.angle_gamma   90.00
#
_symmetry.space_group_name_H-M   'P 1'
#
loop_
_entity.id
_entity.type
_entity.pdbx_description
1 polymer ?
#
loop_
_entity_poly.entity_id
_entity_poly.type
_entity_poly.pdbx_seq_one_letter_code
_entity_poly.pdbx_strand_id
1 'polypeptide(L)'
;MWWDILTLIALLVVIMGLFSMAMYSIGGALGMDKDTISAISYIGSFLLSISAFYIYRNVRNGKPAALRTIARHRTSPQMLLWSFLTIVWLGIALEPLVSMLPDKHFASIDALVQNSYGALLSIIVAPILEEWFFRGQLQRSLTNKYGAMVGVTVASVTFGLIHGNPIQILTAIPCGIVLGFVYNHTNSLGAAIFVHALNNAFSFAAISILGSSGITLCDMLEEYRTIYWIIYTSSVLLGAGSLLIMILKLRKKQ
;
A
#
# COMPACT_ATOMS: atom_id res chain seq x y z
N MET A 1 -0.77 -6.84 -23.93
CA MET A 1 -1.27 -6.14 -22.73
C MET A 1 -1.17 -6.98 -21.46
N TRP A 2 -1.66 -8.24 -21.38
CA TRP A 2 -1.34 -9.10 -20.23
C TRP A 2 0.18 -9.23 -20.04
N TRP A 3 0.89 -9.39 -21.15
CA TRP A 3 2.36 -9.39 -21.13
C TRP A 3 2.95 -8.09 -20.58
N ASP A 4 2.38 -6.91 -20.87
CA ASP A 4 2.87 -5.64 -20.30
C ASP A 4 2.66 -5.58 -18.79
N ILE A 5 1.53 -6.12 -18.30
CA ILE A 5 1.22 -6.17 -16.87
C ILE A 5 2.16 -7.15 -16.16
N LEU A 6 2.31 -8.36 -16.71
CA LEU A 6 3.22 -9.35 -16.17
C LEU A 6 4.67 -8.84 -16.19
N THR A 7 5.08 -8.16 -17.27
CA THR A 7 6.39 -7.52 -17.37
C THR A 7 6.57 -6.43 -16.32
N LEU A 8 5.55 -5.58 -16.08
CA LEU A 8 5.60 -4.55 -15.05
C LEU A 8 5.82 -5.15 -13.66
N ILE A 9 5.03 -6.17 -13.31
CA ILE A 9 5.14 -6.86 -12.02
C ILE A 9 6.48 -7.59 -11.91
N ALA A 10 6.89 -8.31 -12.95
CA ALA A 10 8.16 -9.04 -12.96
C ALA A 10 9.36 -8.11 -12.85
N LEU A 11 9.37 -6.99 -13.58
CA LEU A 11 10.42 -5.98 -13.47
C LEU A 11 10.50 -5.42 -12.05
N LEU A 12 9.35 -5.10 -11.43
CA LEU A 12 9.35 -4.61 -10.06
C LEU A 12 9.97 -5.63 -9.10
N VAL A 13 9.48 -6.87 -9.10
CA VAL A 13 9.94 -7.92 -8.17
C VAL A 13 11.40 -8.26 -8.39
N VAL A 14 11.81 -8.48 -9.65
CA VAL A 14 13.20 -8.85 -9.99
C VAL A 14 14.17 -7.72 -9.68
N ILE A 15 13.83 -6.48 -10.07
CA ILE A 15 14.71 -5.32 -9.81
C ILE A 15 14.79 -5.04 -8.31
N MET A 16 13.67 -5.10 -7.57
CA MET A 16 13.69 -4.95 -6.12
C MET A 16 14.62 -5.97 -5.46
N GLY A 17 14.51 -7.24 -5.83
CA GLY A 17 15.37 -8.31 -5.27
C GLY A 17 16.84 -8.11 -5.62
N LEU A 18 17.17 -7.97 -6.90
CA LEU A 18 18.56 -7.85 -7.35
C LEU A 18 19.23 -6.56 -6.88
N PHE A 19 18.53 -5.44 -6.94
CA PHE A 19 19.08 -4.16 -6.51
C PHE A 19 19.29 -4.12 -5.00
N SER A 20 18.34 -4.62 -4.21
CA SER A 20 18.50 -4.71 -2.76
C SER A 20 19.68 -5.62 -2.39
N MET A 21 19.81 -6.79 -3.02
CA MET A 21 20.94 -7.69 -2.78
C MET A 21 22.27 -7.02 -3.11
N ALA A 22 22.37 -6.32 -4.24
CA ALA A 22 23.57 -5.58 -4.62
C ALA A 22 23.89 -4.45 -3.63
N MET A 23 22.86 -3.68 -3.20
CA MET A 23 23.03 -2.58 -2.24
C MET A 23 23.46 -3.08 -0.87
N TYR A 24 22.91 -4.18 -0.36
CA TYR A 24 23.37 -4.76 0.91
C TYR A 24 24.81 -5.29 0.81
N SER A 25 25.19 -5.90 -0.32
CA SER A 25 26.55 -6.38 -0.53
C SER A 25 27.56 -5.22 -0.63
N ILE A 26 27.30 -4.25 -1.52
CA ILE A 26 28.19 -3.11 -1.77
C ILE A 26 28.23 -2.17 -0.54
N GLY A 27 27.08 -1.80 0.00
CA GLY A 27 26.96 -0.92 1.15
C GLY A 27 27.63 -1.50 2.39
N GLY A 28 27.46 -2.82 2.62
CA GLY A 28 28.17 -3.52 3.68
C GLY A 28 29.69 -3.50 3.49
N ALA A 29 30.20 -3.71 2.27
CA ALA A 29 31.63 -3.61 1.96
C ALA A 29 32.20 -2.20 2.13
N LEU A 30 31.36 -1.16 1.92
CA LEU A 30 31.72 0.24 2.12
C LEU A 30 31.52 0.72 3.58
N GLY A 31 31.06 -0.13 4.49
CA GLY A 31 30.81 0.22 5.88
C GLY A 31 29.60 1.14 6.09
N MET A 32 28.64 1.16 5.17
CA MET A 32 27.42 1.96 5.30
C MET A 32 26.53 1.36 6.40
N ASP A 33 25.80 2.21 7.12
CA ASP A 33 24.80 1.74 8.08
C ASP A 33 23.60 1.07 7.39
N LYS A 34 22.94 0.15 8.11
CA LYS A 34 21.83 -0.64 7.55
C LYS A 34 20.62 0.19 7.17
N ASP A 35 20.34 1.27 7.89
CA ASP A 35 19.21 2.14 7.65
C ASP A 35 19.36 2.87 6.32
N THR A 36 20.55 3.42 6.08
CA THR A 36 20.92 4.06 4.81
C THR A 36 20.86 3.05 3.64
N ILE A 37 21.40 1.84 3.82
CA ILE A 37 21.31 0.79 2.79
C ILE A 37 19.85 0.47 2.46
N SER A 38 19.01 0.30 3.48
CA SER A 38 17.58 -0.01 3.31
C SER A 38 16.85 1.11 2.57
N ALA A 39 17.11 2.38 2.93
CA ALA A 39 16.50 3.53 2.29
C ALA A 39 16.88 3.64 0.81
N ILE A 40 18.16 3.51 0.48
CA ILE A 40 18.65 3.54 -0.90
C ILE A 40 18.09 2.34 -1.68
N SER A 41 18.07 1.15 -1.08
CA SER A 41 17.53 -0.07 -1.71
C SER A 41 16.06 0.12 -2.08
N TYR A 42 15.24 0.63 -1.17
CA TYR A 42 13.83 0.85 -1.41
C TYR A 42 13.58 1.88 -2.52
N ILE A 43 14.12 3.07 -2.39
CA ILE A 43 13.92 4.17 -3.35
C ILE A 43 14.49 3.79 -4.72
N GLY A 44 15.73 3.31 -4.75
CA GLY A 44 16.45 2.98 -5.98
C GLY A 44 15.77 1.86 -6.75
N SER A 45 15.29 0.81 -6.07
CA SER A 45 14.59 -0.30 -6.72
C SER A 45 13.28 0.14 -7.38
N PHE A 46 12.49 1.00 -6.73
CA PHE A 46 11.28 1.55 -7.33
C PHE A 46 11.60 2.44 -8.56
N LEU A 47 12.56 3.36 -8.43
CA LEU A 47 12.94 4.25 -9.53
C LEU A 47 13.50 3.48 -10.73
N LEU A 48 14.33 2.45 -10.49
CA LEU A 48 14.84 1.58 -11.55
C LEU A 48 13.75 0.77 -12.21
N SER A 49 12.81 0.20 -11.44
CA SER A 49 11.68 -0.56 -11.97
C SER A 49 10.78 0.30 -12.85
N ILE A 50 10.50 1.51 -12.39
CA ILE A 50 9.74 2.52 -13.13
C ILE A 50 10.46 2.86 -14.45
N SER A 51 11.74 3.15 -14.38
CA SER A 51 12.56 3.52 -15.56
C SER A 51 12.64 2.36 -16.57
N ALA A 52 12.90 1.14 -16.08
CA ALA A 52 12.96 -0.06 -16.91
C ALA A 52 11.63 -0.32 -17.62
N PHE A 53 10.50 -0.14 -16.92
CA PHE A 53 9.19 -0.29 -17.54
C PHE A 53 8.89 0.78 -18.60
N TYR A 54 9.29 2.04 -18.37
CA TYR A 54 9.17 3.08 -19.39
C TYR A 54 9.99 2.77 -20.63
N ILE A 55 11.25 2.35 -20.45
CA ILE A 55 12.11 1.94 -21.56
C ILE A 55 11.47 0.79 -22.34
N TYR A 56 11.03 -0.25 -21.64
CA TYR A 56 10.33 -1.40 -22.25
C TYR A 56 9.12 -0.95 -23.10
N ARG A 57 8.26 -0.09 -22.55
CA ARG A 57 7.09 0.42 -23.28
C ARG A 57 7.45 1.27 -24.49
N ASN A 58 8.46 2.12 -24.35
CA ASN A 58 8.90 2.98 -25.46
C ASN A 58 9.45 2.14 -26.63
N VAL A 59 10.28 1.15 -26.33
CA VAL A 59 10.84 0.23 -27.32
C VAL A 59 9.72 -0.55 -28.01
N ARG A 60 8.76 -1.08 -27.22
CA ARG A 60 7.68 -1.90 -27.78
C ARG A 60 6.65 -1.12 -28.59
N ASN A 61 6.31 0.11 -28.19
CA ASN A 61 5.23 0.87 -28.78
C ASN A 61 5.71 1.91 -29.82
N GLY A 62 7.00 2.12 -29.97
CA GLY A 62 7.59 3.12 -30.86
C GLY A 62 7.21 4.58 -30.56
N LYS A 63 6.63 4.84 -29.38
CA LYS A 63 6.19 6.17 -28.93
C LYS A 63 6.55 6.36 -27.46
N PRO A 64 7.03 7.55 -27.06
CA PRO A 64 7.29 7.83 -25.65
C PRO A 64 6.02 7.63 -24.80
N ALA A 65 6.16 6.88 -23.73
CA ALA A 65 5.07 6.75 -22.76
C ALA A 65 4.88 8.11 -22.07
N ALA A 66 3.69 8.70 -22.20
CA ALA A 66 3.38 9.94 -21.51
C ALA A 66 3.47 9.75 -19.99
N LEU A 67 4.39 10.49 -19.36
CA LEU A 67 4.38 10.69 -17.92
C LEU A 67 3.09 11.44 -17.57
N ARG A 68 2.21 10.80 -16.83
CA ARG A 68 1.00 11.52 -16.42
C ARG A 68 1.27 12.42 -15.23
N THR A 69 0.91 13.69 -15.43
CA THR A 69 0.72 14.66 -14.37
C THR A 69 -0.25 14.11 -13.33
N ILE A 70 0.05 14.35 -12.07
CA ILE A 70 -0.86 14.16 -10.94
C ILE A 70 -2.06 15.09 -11.20
N ALA A 71 -3.11 14.56 -11.82
CA ALA A 71 -4.28 15.36 -12.15
C ALA A 71 -4.93 15.84 -10.86
N ARG A 72 -5.01 17.16 -10.70
CA ARG A 72 -5.59 17.81 -9.52
C ARG A 72 -7.09 17.95 -9.74
N HIS A 73 -7.86 16.89 -9.53
CA HIS A 73 -9.31 17.00 -9.44
C HIS A 73 -9.72 17.40 -8.02
N ARG A 74 -10.76 18.22 -7.92
CA ARG A 74 -11.35 18.58 -6.62
C ARG A 74 -11.90 17.31 -5.98
N THR A 75 -11.29 16.89 -4.89
CA THR A 75 -11.73 15.74 -4.09
C THR A 75 -12.47 16.25 -2.87
N SER A 76 -13.62 15.67 -2.55
CA SER A 76 -14.35 16.02 -1.34
C SER A 76 -13.55 15.61 -0.11
N PRO A 77 -13.27 16.51 0.85
CA PRO A 77 -12.63 16.15 2.12
C PRO A 77 -13.37 15.04 2.88
N GLN A 78 -14.71 15.03 2.80
CA GLN A 78 -15.54 14.00 3.41
C GLN A 78 -15.23 12.61 2.82
N MET A 79 -15.05 12.53 1.50
CA MET A 79 -14.68 11.26 0.86
C MET A 79 -13.31 10.76 1.32
N LEU A 80 -12.32 11.66 1.48
CA LEU A 80 -10.99 11.29 1.98
C LEU A 80 -11.08 10.78 3.42
N LEU A 81 -11.83 11.50 4.28
CA LEU A 81 -12.06 11.09 5.66
C LEU A 81 -12.75 9.73 5.75
N TRP A 82 -13.85 9.52 5.03
CA TRP A 82 -14.55 8.24 5.01
C TRP A 82 -13.69 7.09 4.48
N SER A 83 -12.86 7.36 3.48
CA SER A 83 -11.92 6.35 2.97
C SER A 83 -10.88 5.97 4.00
N PHE A 84 -10.31 6.93 4.71
CA PHE A 84 -9.37 6.68 5.81
C PHE A 84 -10.03 5.90 6.95
N LEU A 85 -11.20 6.33 7.41
CA LEU A 85 -11.95 5.62 8.45
C LEU A 85 -12.30 4.18 8.05
N THR A 86 -12.64 3.96 6.78
CA THR A 86 -12.88 2.60 6.26
C THR A 86 -11.64 1.73 6.40
N ILE A 87 -10.44 2.25 6.11
CA ILE A 87 -9.19 1.49 6.28
C ILE A 87 -8.95 1.17 7.75
N VAL A 88 -9.16 2.13 8.65
CA VAL A 88 -9.03 1.92 10.10
C VAL A 88 -10.00 0.85 10.59
N TRP A 89 -11.28 0.91 10.21
CA TRP A 89 -12.26 -0.11 10.59
C TRP A 89 -11.90 -1.50 10.06
N LEU A 90 -11.42 -1.58 8.82
CA LEU A 90 -10.95 -2.85 8.25
C LEU A 90 -9.71 -3.38 8.99
N GLY A 91 -8.80 -2.49 9.42
CA GLY A 91 -7.65 -2.86 10.25
C GLY A 91 -8.08 -3.50 11.57
N ILE A 92 -9.01 -2.86 12.31
CA ILE A 92 -9.56 -3.40 13.57
C ILE A 92 -10.32 -4.71 13.31
N ALA A 93 -11.09 -4.81 12.24
CA ALA A 93 -11.83 -6.02 11.90
C ALA A 93 -10.90 -7.21 11.56
N LEU A 94 -9.68 -6.95 11.08
CA LEU A 94 -8.68 -7.97 10.76
C LEU A 94 -7.78 -8.33 11.94
N GLU A 95 -7.82 -7.57 13.03
CA GLU A 95 -6.97 -7.75 14.21
C GLU A 95 -6.92 -9.20 14.72
N PRO A 96 -8.03 -9.94 14.90
CA PRO A 96 -7.97 -11.32 15.38
C PRO A 96 -7.24 -12.27 14.43
N LEU A 97 -7.24 -11.98 13.13
CA LEU A 97 -6.48 -12.76 12.14
C LEU A 97 -5.01 -12.39 12.17
N VAL A 98 -4.71 -11.12 12.39
CA VAL A 98 -3.33 -10.61 12.50
C VAL A 98 -2.67 -11.15 13.76
N SER A 99 -3.36 -11.17 14.90
CA SER A 99 -2.82 -11.65 16.19
C SER A 99 -2.51 -13.17 16.20
N MET A 100 -3.02 -13.92 15.23
CA MET A 100 -2.68 -15.35 15.07
C MET A 100 -1.35 -15.57 14.33
N LEU A 101 -0.74 -14.51 13.79
CA LEU A 101 0.50 -14.63 13.02
C LEU A 101 1.73 -14.67 13.95
N PRO A 102 2.81 -15.39 13.54
CA PRO A 102 4.02 -15.51 14.35
C PRO A 102 4.73 -14.18 14.61
N ASP A 103 5.32 -14.01 15.80
CA ASP A 103 6.01 -12.80 16.30
C ASP A 103 7.08 -12.24 15.35
N LYS A 104 7.76 -13.12 14.61
CA LYS A 104 8.78 -12.71 13.63
C LYS A 104 8.26 -11.72 12.57
N HIS A 105 6.97 -11.74 12.28
CA HIS A 105 6.36 -10.86 11.29
C HIS A 105 6.09 -9.47 11.86
N PHE A 106 5.79 -9.37 13.16
CA PHE A 106 5.69 -8.10 13.88
C PHE A 106 7.06 -7.44 14.00
N ALA A 107 8.09 -8.19 14.39
CA ALA A 107 9.45 -7.68 14.53
C ALA A 107 9.98 -6.98 13.26
N SER A 108 9.60 -7.45 12.07
CA SER A 108 10.01 -6.78 10.83
C SER A 108 9.31 -5.43 10.59
N ILE A 109 8.10 -5.25 11.12
CA ILE A 109 7.37 -3.98 11.07
C ILE A 109 7.95 -3.03 12.11
N ASP A 110 8.22 -3.53 13.32
CA ASP A 110 8.84 -2.75 14.40
C ASP A 110 10.22 -2.23 13.98
N ALA A 111 11.01 -3.06 13.29
CA ALA A 111 12.30 -2.65 12.73
C ALA A 111 12.18 -1.51 11.71
N LEU A 112 11.10 -1.46 10.92
CA LEU A 112 10.85 -0.34 10.01
C LEU A 112 10.56 0.96 10.78
N VAL A 113 9.79 0.88 11.88
CA VAL A 113 9.48 2.05 12.72
C VAL A 113 10.72 2.56 13.47
N GLN A 114 11.62 1.66 13.87
CA GLN A 114 12.88 1.99 14.54
C GLN A 114 13.97 2.48 13.59
N ASN A 115 13.79 2.28 12.28
CA ASN A 115 14.74 2.75 11.27
C ASN A 115 14.80 4.28 11.23
N SER A 116 16.00 4.87 11.15
CA SER A 116 16.23 6.32 11.13
C SER A 116 15.48 7.06 10.03
N TYR A 117 15.19 6.39 8.91
CA TYR A 117 14.41 6.92 7.79
C TYR A 117 12.98 6.38 7.77
N GLY A 118 12.58 5.56 8.74
CA GLY A 118 11.31 4.82 8.74
C GLY A 118 10.09 5.72 8.53
N ALA A 119 10.00 6.83 9.26
CA ALA A 119 8.90 7.78 9.10
C ALA A 119 8.88 8.41 7.70
N LEU A 120 10.03 8.88 7.20
CA LEU A 120 10.14 9.48 5.86
C LEU A 120 9.76 8.47 4.77
N LEU A 121 10.29 7.25 4.87
CA LEU A 121 10.04 6.20 3.89
C LEU A 121 8.58 5.77 3.89
N SER A 122 8.03 5.43 5.05
CA SER A 122 6.68 4.87 5.15
C SER A 122 5.57 5.89 4.94
N ILE A 123 5.72 7.13 5.43
CA ILE A 123 4.65 8.14 5.41
C ILE A 123 4.66 8.95 4.11
N ILE A 124 5.83 9.20 3.52
CA ILE A 124 5.95 10.11 2.38
C ILE A 124 6.37 9.37 1.12
N VAL A 125 7.52 8.69 1.15
CA VAL A 125 8.14 8.13 -0.05
C VAL A 125 7.35 6.94 -0.59
N ALA A 126 7.01 5.99 0.28
CA ALA A 126 6.28 4.78 -0.12
C ALA A 126 4.91 5.13 -0.74
N PRO A 127 4.04 5.94 -0.12
CA PRO A 127 2.76 6.30 -0.74
C PRO A 127 2.90 6.95 -2.11
N ILE A 128 3.91 7.79 -2.32
CA ILE A 128 4.13 8.43 -3.63
C ILE A 128 4.51 7.40 -4.69
N LEU A 129 5.53 6.57 -4.42
CA LEU A 129 6.05 5.60 -5.38
C LEU A 129 5.05 4.47 -5.64
N GLU A 130 4.42 3.95 -4.59
CA GLU A 130 3.48 2.85 -4.67
C GLU A 130 2.18 3.26 -5.38
N GLU A 131 1.58 4.39 -5.02
CA GLU A 131 0.36 4.84 -5.70
C GLU A 131 0.64 5.19 -7.16
N TRP A 132 1.78 5.80 -7.45
CA TRP A 132 2.17 6.05 -8.83
C TRP A 132 2.26 4.76 -9.64
N PHE A 133 2.85 3.71 -9.07
CA PHE A 133 3.01 2.40 -9.71
C PHE A 133 1.67 1.65 -9.79
N PHE A 134 1.01 1.43 -8.64
CA PHE A 134 -0.17 0.57 -8.57
C PHE A 134 -1.41 1.24 -9.16
N ARG A 135 -1.66 2.52 -8.86
CA ARG A 135 -2.86 3.23 -9.36
C ARG A 135 -2.59 3.90 -10.68
N GLY A 136 -1.47 4.58 -10.78
CA GLY A 136 -1.08 5.33 -11.99
C GLY A 136 -0.80 4.45 -13.20
N GLN A 137 -0.18 3.29 -13.02
CA GLN A 137 0.20 2.41 -14.12
C GLN A 137 -0.64 1.13 -14.18
N LEU A 138 -0.60 0.31 -13.13
CA LEU A 138 -1.21 -1.03 -13.13
C LEU A 138 -2.75 -0.96 -13.16
N GLN A 139 -3.36 -0.39 -12.12
CA GLN A 139 -4.83 -0.30 -12.01
C GLN A 139 -5.45 0.39 -13.22
N ARG A 140 -4.88 1.53 -13.61
CA ARG A 140 -5.38 2.28 -14.75
C ARG A 140 -5.34 1.49 -16.05
N SER A 141 -4.22 0.81 -16.33
CA SER A 141 -4.09 0.00 -17.54
C SER A 141 -5.13 -1.13 -17.59
N LEU A 142 -5.36 -1.76 -16.42
CA LEU A 142 -6.39 -2.80 -16.27
C LEU A 142 -7.80 -2.24 -16.38
N THR A 143 -8.10 -1.12 -15.71
CA THR A 143 -9.41 -0.46 -15.75
C THR A 143 -9.81 -0.08 -17.16
N ASN A 144 -8.90 0.50 -17.93
CA ASN A 144 -9.15 0.92 -19.30
C ASN A 144 -9.48 -0.25 -20.25
N LYS A 145 -9.08 -1.47 -19.93
CA LYS A 145 -9.29 -2.63 -20.79
C LYS A 145 -10.33 -3.61 -20.27
N TYR A 146 -10.40 -3.79 -18.95
CA TYR A 146 -11.19 -4.85 -18.32
C TYR A 146 -12.23 -4.31 -17.33
N GLY A 147 -12.37 -2.98 -17.24
CA GLY A 147 -13.30 -2.32 -16.31
C GLY A 147 -12.73 -2.11 -14.91
N ALA A 148 -13.45 -1.29 -14.14
CA ALA A 148 -12.99 -0.81 -12.84
C ALA A 148 -12.81 -1.93 -11.81
N MET A 149 -13.71 -2.92 -11.80
CA MET A 149 -13.63 -4.06 -10.87
C MET A 149 -12.32 -4.83 -11.03
N VAL A 150 -11.99 -5.23 -12.27
CA VAL A 150 -10.74 -5.96 -12.56
C VAL A 150 -9.53 -5.10 -12.21
N GLY A 151 -9.55 -3.82 -12.61
CA GLY A 151 -8.46 -2.89 -12.35
C GLY A 151 -8.18 -2.75 -10.86
N VAL A 152 -9.20 -2.48 -10.06
CA VAL A 152 -9.06 -2.31 -8.60
C VAL A 152 -8.64 -3.61 -7.94
N THR A 153 -9.33 -4.73 -8.24
CA THR A 153 -9.05 -6.01 -7.58
C THR A 153 -7.63 -6.50 -7.84
N VAL A 154 -7.23 -6.56 -9.11
CA VAL A 154 -5.89 -7.08 -9.48
C VAL A 154 -4.78 -6.19 -8.92
N ALA A 155 -4.93 -4.86 -9.03
CA ALA A 155 -3.93 -3.94 -8.50
C ALA A 155 -3.82 -4.03 -6.96
N SER A 156 -4.94 -4.21 -6.24
CA SER A 156 -4.95 -4.32 -4.79
C SER A 156 -4.36 -5.64 -4.29
N VAL A 157 -4.67 -6.74 -4.95
CA VAL A 157 -4.08 -8.05 -4.62
C VAL A 157 -2.57 -8.02 -4.88
N THR A 158 -2.14 -7.50 -6.02
CA THR A 158 -0.71 -7.35 -6.34
C THR A 158 -0.01 -6.44 -5.33
N PHE A 159 -0.65 -5.33 -4.96
CA PHE A 159 -0.15 -4.40 -3.94
C PHE A 159 0.10 -5.09 -2.60
N GLY A 160 -0.86 -5.88 -2.12
CA GLY A 160 -0.67 -6.64 -0.87
C GLY A 160 0.43 -7.68 -0.98
N LEU A 161 0.41 -8.50 -2.05
CA LEU A 161 1.36 -9.63 -2.20
C LEU A 161 2.82 -9.17 -2.27
N ILE A 162 3.11 -8.00 -2.83
CA ILE A 162 4.49 -7.52 -3.00
C ILE A 162 5.17 -7.17 -1.67
N HIS A 163 4.40 -6.95 -0.60
CA HIS A 163 4.97 -6.67 0.71
C HIS A 163 5.71 -7.87 1.32
N GLY A 164 5.38 -9.12 0.92
CA GLY A 164 6.06 -10.33 1.39
C GLY A 164 5.82 -10.69 2.86
N ASN A 165 5.40 -9.74 3.71
CA ASN A 165 5.06 -9.96 5.11
C ASN A 165 3.57 -10.32 5.23
N PRO A 166 3.18 -11.46 5.84
CA PRO A 166 1.80 -11.89 5.95
C PRO A 166 0.86 -10.87 6.61
N ILE A 167 1.32 -10.11 7.62
CA ILE A 167 0.53 -9.06 8.27
C ILE A 167 0.22 -7.96 7.27
N GLN A 168 1.24 -7.50 6.55
CA GLN A 168 1.07 -6.47 5.53
C GLN A 168 0.24 -6.96 4.34
N ILE A 169 0.39 -8.23 3.93
CA ILE A 169 -0.46 -8.81 2.87
C ILE A 169 -1.93 -8.75 3.28
N LEU A 170 -2.23 -9.20 4.50
CA LEU A 170 -3.59 -9.26 5.02
C LEU A 170 -4.25 -7.88 5.14
N THR A 171 -3.49 -6.87 5.57
CA THR A 171 -4.00 -5.50 5.78
C THR A 171 -3.91 -4.63 4.52
N ALA A 172 -2.88 -4.82 3.67
CA ALA A 172 -2.68 -4.01 2.48
C ALA A 172 -3.65 -4.35 1.34
N ILE A 173 -4.15 -5.59 1.22
CA ILE A 173 -5.16 -5.92 0.19
C ILE A 173 -6.44 -5.09 0.38
N PRO A 174 -7.11 -5.09 1.55
CA PRO A 174 -8.29 -4.27 1.79
C PRO A 174 -8.00 -2.76 1.67
N CYS A 175 -6.87 -2.30 2.23
CA CYS A 175 -6.41 -0.93 2.06
C CYS A 175 -6.29 -0.60 0.56
N GLY A 176 -5.68 -1.48 -0.22
CA GLY A 176 -5.53 -1.38 -1.66
C GLY A 176 -6.86 -1.22 -2.39
N ILE A 177 -7.91 -1.95 -1.98
CA ILE A 177 -9.25 -1.83 -2.57
C ILE A 177 -9.82 -0.43 -2.30
N VAL A 178 -9.68 0.09 -1.09
CA VAL A 178 -10.14 1.44 -0.74
C VAL A 178 -9.39 2.50 -1.54
N LEU A 179 -8.08 2.45 -1.58
CA LEU A 179 -7.25 3.37 -2.37
C LEU A 179 -7.55 3.29 -3.87
N GLY A 180 -7.76 2.07 -4.37
CA GLY A 180 -8.17 1.82 -5.75
C GLY A 180 -9.54 2.42 -6.07
N PHE A 181 -10.49 2.34 -5.14
CA PHE A 181 -11.79 3.00 -5.25
C PHE A 181 -11.62 4.53 -5.26
N VAL A 182 -10.85 5.10 -4.33
CA VAL A 182 -10.56 6.54 -4.28
C VAL A 182 -10.03 7.03 -5.63
N TYR A 183 -8.99 6.36 -6.14
CA TYR A 183 -8.41 6.69 -7.44
C TYR A 183 -9.42 6.58 -8.59
N ASN A 184 -10.16 5.49 -8.67
CA ASN A 184 -11.15 5.27 -9.74
C ASN A 184 -12.30 6.29 -9.68
N HIS A 185 -12.71 6.71 -8.49
CA HIS A 185 -13.81 7.66 -8.30
C HIS A 185 -13.39 9.10 -8.57
N THR A 186 -12.19 9.50 -8.13
CA THR A 186 -11.69 10.87 -8.21
C THR A 186 -10.84 11.13 -9.45
N ASN A 187 -10.31 10.07 -10.06
CA ASN A 187 -9.25 10.14 -11.07
C ASN A 187 -8.04 10.96 -10.61
N SER A 188 -7.82 11.04 -9.29
CA SER A 188 -6.77 11.80 -8.63
C SER A 188 -5.78 10.88 -7.93
N LEU A 189 -4.55 10.85 -8.44
CA LEU A 189 -3.45 10.13 -7.80
C LEU A 189 -3.11 10.77 -6.44
N GLY A 190 -3.15 12.11 -6.35
CA GLY A 190 -2.90 12.84 -5.11
C GLY A 190 -3.89 12.49 -4.00
N ALA A 191 -5.16 12.20 -4.34
CA ALA A 191 -6.15 11.75 -3.36
C ALA A 191 -5.80 10.37 -2.77
N ALA A 192 -5.39 9.42 -3.61
CA ALA A 192 -4.96 8.10 -3.16
C ALA A 192 -3.67 8.21 -2.32
N ILE A 193 -2.68 8.98 -2.77
CA ILE A 193 -1.43 9.24 -2.04
C ILE A 193 -1.75 9.83 -0.65
N PHE A 194 -2.64 10.81 -0.58
CA PHE A 194 -2.98 11.46 0.69
C PHE A 194 -3.62 10.48 1.69
N VAL A 195 -4.62 9.69 1.26
CA VAL A 195 -5.28 8.70 2.13
C VAL A 195 -4.29 7.61 2.56
N HIS A 196 -3.40 7.17 1.66
CA HIS A 196 -2.37 6.20 1.95
C HIS A 196 -1.36 6.75 2.97
N ALA A 197 -0.83 7.96 2.74
CA ALA A 197 0.09 8.63 3.66
C ALA A 197 -0.53 8.83 5.05
N LEU A 198 -1.81 9.22 5.11
CA LEU A 198 -2.54 9.37 6.37
C LEU A 198 -2.67 8.04 7.12
N ASN A 199 -2.99 6.96 6.41
CA ASN A 199 -3.03 5.61 7.00
C ASN A 199 -1.67 5.20 7.56
N ASN A 200 -0.60 5.39 6.78
CA ASN A 200 0.74 5.03 7.22
C ASN A 200 1.23 5.89 8.38
N ALA A 201 0.90 7.19 8.38
CA ALA A 201 1.18 8.08 9.51
C ALA A 201 0.46 7.63 10.79
N PHE A 202 -0.82 7.25 10.67
CA PHE A 202 -1.59 6.73 11.79
C PHE A 202 -0.99 5.43 12.35
N SER A 203 -0.68 4.46 11.48
CA SER A 203 -0.06 3.18 11.87
C SER A 203 1.32 3.40 12.49
N PHE A 204 2.16 4.24 11.87
CA PHE A 204 3.49 4.57 12.37
C PHE A 204 3.42 5.21 13.77
N ALA A 205 2.52 6.17 13.96
CA ALA A 205 2.32 6.83 15.26
C ALA A 205 1.81 5.83 16.31
N ALA A 206 0.85 4.98 15.97
CA ALA A 206 0.34 3.95 16.88
C ALA A 206 1.45 3.01 17.34
N ILE A 207 2.25 2.45 16.44
CA ILE A 207 3.37 1.56 16.77
C ILE A 207 4.43 2.30 17.60
N SER A 208 4.76 3.55 17.26
CA SER A 208 5.73 4.35 18.01
C SER A 208 5.29 4.63 19.44
N ILE A 209 3.99 4.83 19.68
CA ILE A 209 3.42 5.10 20.99
C ILE A 209 3.33 3.80 21.80
N LEU A 210 2.89 2.71 21.20
CA LEU A 210 2.70 1.42 21.85
C LEU A 210 4.02 0.66 22.04
N GLY A 211 5.05 0.98 21.25
CA GLY A 211 6.36 0.34 21.30
C GLY A 211 6.45 -0.97 20.51
N SER A 212 5.33 -1.51 20.01
CA SER A 212 5.30 -2.71 19.18
C SER A 212 4.06 -2.75 18.28
N SER A 213 4.23 -3.31 17.09
CA SER A 213 3.13 -3.62 16.16
C SER A 213 2.31 -4.85 16.58
N GLY A 214 2.79 -5.62 17.55
CA GLY A 214 2.10 -6.80 18.09
C GLY A 214 1.07 -6.48 19.17
N ILE A 215 1.03 -5.26 19.72
CA ILE A 215 0.02 -4.88 20.71
C ILE A 215 -1.31 -4.62 20.01
N THR A 216 -2.32 -5.37 20.40
CA THR A 216 -3.66 -5.33 19.82
C THR A 216 -4.61 -4.44 20.61
N LEU A 217 -5.73 -4.03 20.01
CA LEU A 217 -6.79 -3.34 20.73
C LEU A 217 -7.40 -4.24 21.83
N CYS A 218 -7.39 -5.56 21.62
CA CYS A 218 -7.81 -6.53 22.62
C CYS A 218 -6.91 -6.48 23.86
N ASP A 219 -5.60 -6.39 23.67
CA ASP A 219 -4.64 -6.28 24.78
C ASP A 219 -4.81 -4.95 25.54
N MET A 220 -5.02 -3.86 24.81
CA MET A 220 -5.24 -2.52 25.39
C MET A 220 -6.54 -2.43 26.20
N LEU A 221 -7.54 -3.21 25.85
CA LEU A 221 -8.89 -3.21 26.46
C LEU A 221 -9.17 -4.49 27.23
N GLU A 222 -8.15 -5.18 27.74
CA GLU A 222 -8.31 -6.45 28.45
C GLU A 222 -9.31 -6.35 29.63
N GLU A 223 -9.22 -5.27 30.42
CA GLU A 223 -10.14 -5.00 31.54
C GLU A 223 -11.53 -4.55 31.07
N TYR A 224 -11.66 -4.08 29.83
CA TYR A 224 -12.90 -3.52 29.26
C TYR A 224 -13.44 -4.35 28.10
N ARG A 225 -13.52 -5.66 28.26
CA ARG A 225 -13.91 -6.61 27.20
C ARG A 225 -15.22 -6.25 26.49
N THR A 226 -16.20 -5.73 27.20
CA THR A 226 -17.47 -5.29 26.59
C THR A 226 -17.23 -4.14 25.59
N ILE A 227 -16.38 -3.18 25.95
CA ILE A 227 -16.02 -2.04 25.08
C ILE A 227 -15.27 -2.56 23.85
N TYR A 228 -14.31 -3.48 24.04
CA TYR A 228 -13.60 -4.12 22.93
C TYR A 228 -14.61 -4.75 21.93
N TRP A 229 -15.56 -5.56 22.41
CA TRP A 229 -16.53 -6.22 21.52
C TRP A 229 -17.46 -5.24 20.81
N ILE A 230 -17.84 -4.12 21.45
CA ILE A 230 -18.63 -3.06 20.80
C ILE A 230 -17.82 -2.41 19.68
N ILE A 231 -16.55 -2.05 19.95
CA ILE A 231 -15.66 -1.42 18.94
C ILE A 231 -15.43 -2.41 17.79
N TYR A 232 -15.08 -3.66 18.10
CA TYR A 232 -14.80 -4.70 17.11
C TYR A 232 -16.00 -4.95 16.19
N THR A 233 -17.17 -5.25 16.76
CA THR A 233 -18.39 -5.54 15.98
C THR A 233 -18.81 -4.33 15.14
N SER A 234 -18.73 -3.12 15.71
CA SER A 234 -19.01 -1.89 14.97
C SER A 234 -18.03 -1.71 13.82
N SER A 235 -16.74 -1.98 14.02
CA SER A 235 -15.70 -1.87 12.97
C SER A 235 -15.92 -2.90 11.86
N VAL A 236 -16.31 -4.13 12.18
CA VAL A 236 -16.67 -5.15 11.19
C VAL A 236 -17.85 -4.68 10.33
N LEU A 237 -18.91 -4.18 10.96
CA LEU A 237 -20.12 -3.73 10.25
C LEU A 237 -19.83 -2.50 9.38
N LEU A 238 -19.14 -1.49 9.93
CA LEU A 238 -18.82 -0.25 9.21
C LEU A 238 -17.81 -0.50 8.10
N GLY A 239 -16.77 -1.28 8.35
CA GLY A 239 -15.75 -1.63 7.37
C GLY A 239 -16.32 -2.46 6.22
N ALA A 240 -17.03 -3.55 6.53
CA ALA A 240 -17.66 -4.41 5.52
C ALA A 240 -18.75 -3.66 4.74
N GLY A 241 -19.61 -2.88 5.42
CA GLY A 241 -20.64 -2.07 4.79
C GLY A 241 -20.07 -1.02 3.84
N SER A 242 -19.03 -0.30 4.27
CA SER A 242 -18.33 0.69 3.43
C SER A 242 -17.69 0.05 2.21
N LEU A 243 -17.01 -1.09 2.40
CA LEU A 243 -16.38 -1.84 1.31
C LEU A 243 -17.41 -2.35 0.30
N LEU A 244 -18.55 -2.87 0.78
CA LEU A 244 -19.65 -3.30 -0.08
C LEU A 244 -20.19 -2.14 -0.93
N ILE A 245 -20.42 -0.97 -0.32
CA ILE A 245 -20.88 0.23 -1.04
C ILE A 245 -19.87 0.64 -2.13
N MET A 246 -18.57 0.60 -1.82
CA MET A 246 -17.51 0.90 -2.79
C MET A 246 -17.54 -0.08 -3.97
N ILE A 247 -17.65 -1.39 -3.70
CA ILE A 247 -17.72 -2.43 -4.72
C ILE A 247 -18.96 -2.25 -5.62
N LEU A 248 -20.13 -1.98 -5.03
CA LEU A 248 -21.36 -1.74 -5.79
C LEU A 248 -21.25 -0.50 -6.68
N LYS A 249 -20.59 0.57 -6.21
CA LYS A 249 -20.32 1.78 -7.03
C LYS A 249 -19.33 1.51 -8.16
N LEU A 250 -18.33 0.63 -7.97
CA LEU A 250 -17.41 0.23 -9.04
C LEU A 250 -18.14 -0.54 -10.15
N ARG A 251 -19.06 -1.44 -9.80
CA ARG A 251 -19.86 -2.21 -10.76
C ARG A 251 -20.75 -1.33 -11.65
N LYS A 252 -21.32 -0.25 -11.11
CA LYS A 252 -22.18 0.68 -11.88
C LYS A 252 -21.42 1.54 -12.89
N LYS A 253 -20.10 1.57 -12.86
CA LYS A 253 -19.24 2.32 -13.79
C LYS A 253 -18.67 1.45 -14.93
N GLN A 254 -19.02 0.18 -14.99
CA GLN A 254 -18.75 -0.71 -16.12
C GLN A 254 -19.83 -0.54 -17.19
#